data_202fc436482be2b6eed04b522051907d
#
_entry.id   202fc436482be2b6eed04b522051907d
#
_cell.length_a   1.000
_cell.length_b   1.000
_cell.length_c   1.000
_cell.angle_alpha   90.00
_cell.angle_beta   90.00
_cell.angle_gamma   90.00
#
_symmetry.space_group_name_H-M   'P 1'
#
loop_
_entity.id
_entity.type
_entity.pdbx_description
1 polymer ?
#
loop_
_entity_poly.entity_id
_entity_poly.type
_entity_poly.pdbx_seq_one_letter_code
_entity_poly.pdbx_strand_id
1 'polypeptide(L)'
;MATSIRCAELCDTACICGQLLYNEGMLIRACMAKIHRATVTETDLNYEGSITIDEALLEASGIKPFQYVNITNLANGAFWQTYATPGRLGKGDICLNGPPARHFQRGDKIIILAEAWLEPSQMKNLNPVIVFVDDKNKIAEVKHHNAG
;
A
#
# COMPACT_ATOMS: atom_id res chain seq x y z
N MET A 1 38.24 9.98 -46.13
CA MET A 1 36.90 9.35 -46.17
C MET A 1 36.57 8.96 -44.72
N ALA A 2 35.78 9.73 -44.06
CA ALA A 2 35.36 9.45 -42.67
C ALA A 2 34.08 8.61 -42.73
N THR A 3 34.19 7.38 -42.26
CA THR A 3 33.07 6.44 -42.18
C THR A 3 32.18 6.87 -41.03
N SER A 4 30.99 7.35 -41.33
CA SER A 4 29.94 7.67 -40.36
C SER A 4 29.48 6.37 -39.73
N ILE A 5 29.90 6.13 -38.50
CA ILE A 5 29.37 5.05 -37.67
C ILE A 5 27.96 5.48 -37.23
N ARG A 6 26.94 4.77 -37.70
CA ARG A 6 25.55 4.99 -37.29
C ARG A 6 25.42 4.63 -35.82
N CYS A 7 24.81 5.54 -35.06
CA CYS A 7 24.54 5.45 -33.62
C CYS A 7 23.64 4.26 -33.23
N ALA A 8 23.23 3.42 -34.19
CA ALA A 8 22.30 2.31 -33.99
C ALA A 8 22.92 0.98 -33.57
N GLU A 9 24.28 0.85 -33.63
CA GLU A 9 24.95 -0.43 -33.34
C GLU A 9 25.67 -0.49 -31.96
N LEU A 10 25.60 0.58 -31.18
CA LEU A 10 26.24 0.64 -29.84
C LEU A 10 25.25 0.85 -28.69
N CYS A 11 23.97 0.61 -28.89
CA CYS A 11 22.95 0.90 -27.89
C CYS A 11 22.32 -0.36 -27.28
N ASP A 12 23.18 -1.31 -26.85
CA ASP A 12 22.73 -2.38 -25.96
C ASP A 12 22.91 -2.04 -24.47
N THR A 13 23.42 -0.84 -24.17
CA THR A 13 23.58 -0.38 -22.80
C THR A 13 23.42 1.13 -22.69
N ALA A 14 22.26 1.55 -22.14
CA ALA A 14 22.01 2.89 -21.59
C ALA A 14 22.01 4.05 -22.59
N CYS A 15 20.90 4.26 -23.29
CA CYS A 15 20.63 5.55 -23.92
C CYS A 15 20.27 6.58 -22.83
N ILE A 16 21.20 7.49 -22.52
CA ILE A 16 21.01 8.65 -21.64
C ILE A 16 20.23 9.71 -22.41
N CYS A 17 18.97 9.47 -22.66
CA CYS A 17 18.08 10.45 -23.30
C CYS A 17 16.76 10.52 -22.50
N GLY A 18 16.85 10.93 -21.23
CA GLY A 18 15.68 11.31 -20.43
C GLY A 18 14.65 10.22 -20.10
N GLN A 19 14.78 9.03 -20.66
CA GLN A 19 13.94 7.87 -20.32
C GLN A 19 14.75 6.91 -19.45
N LEU A 20 14.28 6.68 -18.23
CA LEU A 20 14.78 5.57 -17.44
C LEU A 20 14.51 4.28 -18.22
N LEU A 21 15.56 3.62 -18.70
CA LEU A 21 15.45 2.28 -19.29
C LEU A 21 15.30 1.29 -18.14
N TYR A 22 14.09 0.79 -17.96
CA TYR A 22 13.85 -0.32 -17.06
C TYR A 22 14.32 -1.61 -17.74
N ASN A 23 15.30 -2.29 -17.14
CA ASN A 23 15.77 -3.58 -17.61
C ASN A 23 14.72 -4.67 -17.34
N GLU A 24 14.74 -5.74 -18.15
CA GLU A 24 13.94 -6.95 -17.89
C GLU A 24 14.24 -7.45 -16.47
N GLY A 25 13.17 -7.79 -15.72
CA GLY A 25 13.25 -8.25 -14.34
C GLY A 25 13.28 -7.14 -13.26
N MET A 26 13.29 -5.85 -13.64
CA MET A 26 13.13 -4.76 -12.68
C MET A 26 11.68 -4.67 -12.23
N LEU A 27 11.46 -4.65 -10.91
CA LEU A 27 10.13 -4.43 -10.32
C LEU A 27 10.07 -3.07 -9.63
N ILE A 28 8.96 -2.40 -9.80
CA ILE A 28 8.63 -1.14 -9.12
C ILE A 28 7.70 -1.45 -7.97
N ARG A 29 8.05 -0.97 -6.77
CA ARG A 29 7.17 -1.00 -5.62
C ARG A 29 6.14 0.12 -5.73
N ALA A 30 4.87 -0.24 -5.87
CA ALA A 30 3.79 0.70 -6.13
C ALA A 30 2.69 0.62 -5.07
N CYS A 31 2.06 1.75 -4.77
CA CYS A 31 0.87 1.79 -3.93
C CYS A 31 -0.30 1.16 -4.69
N MET A 32 -0.86 0.07 -4.16
CA MET A 32 -2.01 -0.62 -4.74
C MET A 32 -3.32 -0.17 -4.09
N ALA A 33 -3.32 -0.04 -2.76
CA ALA A 33 -4.49 0.34 -2.00
C ALA A 33 -4.10 1.11 -0.73
N LYS A 34 -5.02 1.95 -0.24
CA LYS A 34 -4.81 2.72 0.98
C LYS A 34 -6.14 2.91 1.71
N ILE A 35 -6.14 2.64 3.02
CA ILE A 35 -7.22 3.06 3.92
C ILE A 35 -6.72 4.29 4.67
N HIS A 36 -7.38 5.43 4.46
CA HIS A 36 -6.90 6.72 4.92
C HIS A 36 -7.58 7.16 6.20
N ARG A 37 -6.79 7.39 7.26
CA ARG A 37 -7.18 7.91 8.58
C ARG A 37 -8.16 7.00 9.34
N ALA A 38 -7.98 5.68 9.22
CA ALA A 38 -8.70 4.74 10.07
C ALA A 38 -8.40 4.99 11.56
N THR A 39 -9.39 4.79 12.41
CA THR A 39 -9.25 4.92 13.86
C THR A 39 -8.97 3.55 14.47
N VAL A 40 -7.91 3.43 15.23
CA VAL A 40 -7.62 2.20 16.01
C VAL A 40 -8.73 1.99 17.03
N THR A 41 -9.44 0.86 16.94
CA THR A 41 -10.54 0.52 17.86
C THR A 41 -10.06 -0.30 19.04
N GLU A 42 -8.99 -1.09 18.85
CA GLU A 42 -8.45 -1.97 19.87
C GLU A 42 -6.96 -2.26 19.61
N THR A 43 -6.26 -2.70 20.67
CA THR A 43 -4.89 -3.21 20.57
C THR A 43 -4.77 -4.43 21.49
N ASP A 44 -4.24 -5.54 20.99
CA ASP A 44 -4.03 -6.77 21.78
C ASP A 44 -2.56 -7.19 21.73
N LEU A 45 -1.83 -6.94 22.83
CA LEU A 45 -0.40 -7.26 22.93
C LEU A 45 -0.11 -8.77 22.93
N ASN A 46 -1.05 -9.58 23.43
CA ASN A 46 -0.85 -11.01 23.63
C ASN A 46 -1.33 -11.88 22.46
N TYR A 47 -1.72 -11.25 21.36
CA TYR A 47 -2.15 -11.92 20.15
C TYR A 47 -0.95 -12.29 19.25
N GLU A 48 -1.14 -13.23 18.32
CA GLU A 48 -0.09 -13.78 17.42
C GLU A 48 0.55 -12.74 16.48
N GLY A 49 0.01 -11.54 16.41
CA GLY A 49 0.49 -10.46 15.52
C GLY A 49 -0.29 -10.42 14.21
N SER A 50 -0.75 -9.24 13.88
CA SER A 50 -1.42 -8.87 12.61
C SER A 50 -2.03 -7.48 12.75
N ILE A 51 -2.74 -7.02 11.72
CA ILE A 51 -3.76 -5.99 11.87
C ILE A 51 -5.12 -6.57 11.47
N THR A 52 -6.08 -6.56 12.40
CA THR A 52 -7.48 -6.89 12.08
C THR A 52 -8.15 -5.66 11.48
N ILE A 53 -8.76 -5.83 10.30
CA ILE A 53 -9.41 -4.76 9.54
C ILE A 53 -10.83 -5.21 9.22
N ASP A 54 -11.82 -4.33 9.46
CA ASP A 54 -13.22 -4.56 9.07
C ASP A 54 -13.30 -5.11 7.63
N GLU A 55 -14.01 -6.21 7.45
CA GLU A 55 -14.13 -6.89 6.16
C GLU A 55 -14.67 -5.97 5.06
N ALA A 56 -15.60 -5.04 5.38
CA ALA A 56 -16.08 -4.05 4.44
C ALA A 56 -14.97 -3.11 3.93
N LEU A 57 -13.98 -2.79 4.77
CA LEU A 57 -12.82 -1.98 4.38
C LEU A 57 -11.84 -2.77 3.53
N LEU A 58 -11.63 -4.06 3.83
CA LEU A 58 -10.84 -4.95 3.00
C LEU A 58 -11.44 -5.10 1.60
N GLU A 59 -12.76 -5.34 1.51
CA GLU A 59 -13.47 -5.44 0.26
C GLU A 59 -13.39 -4.14 -0.56
N ALA A 60 -13.69 -3.00 0.07
CA ALA A 60 -13.67 -1.70 -0.60
C ALA A 60 -12.28 -1.29 -1.09
N SER A 61 -11.22 -1.63 -0.35
CA SER A 61 -9.83 -1.33 -0.73
C SER A 61 -9.22 -2.36 -1.67
N GLY A 62 -9.79 -3.57 -1.75
CA GLY A 62 -9.22 -4.70 -2.47
C GLY A 62 -8.05 -5.39 -1.76
N ILE A 63 -7.73 -4.99 -0.52
CA ILE A 63 -6.72 -5.66 0.31
C ILE A 63 -7.21 -7.06 0.67
N LYS A 64 -6.35 -8.06 0.47
CA LYS A 64 -6.70 -9.46 0.72
C LYS A 64 -6.29 -9.91 2.12
N PRO A 65 -7.01 -10.86 2.74
CA PRO A 65 -6.53 -11.53 3.93
C PRO A 65 -5.11 -12.06 3.74
N PHE A 66 -4.29 -11.93 4.79
CA PHE A 66 -2.86 -12.26 4.82
C PHE A 66 -1.95 -11.44 3.90
N GLN A 67 -2.48 -10.44 3.20
CA GLN A 67 -1.65 -9.50 2.48
C GLN A 67 -0.88 -8.61 3.46
N TYR A 68 0.42 -8.40 3.19
CA TYR A 68 1.23 -7.45 3.96
C TYR A 68 0.81 -6.02 3.69
N VAL A 69 0.74 -5.26 4.76
CA VAL A 69 0.40 -3.82 4.74
C VAL A 69 1.37 -3.02 5.60
N ASN A 70 1.59 -1.79 5.21
CA ASN A 70 2.33 -0.79 5.97
C ASN A 70 1.33 0.07 6.74
N ILE A 71 1.62 0.30 8.02
CA ILE A 71 0.78 1.07 8.93
C ILE A 71 1.58 2.25 9.45
N THR A 72 1.04 3.46 9.31
CA THR A 72 1.65 4.67 9.86
C THR A 72 0.71 5.32 10.86
N ASN A 73 1.20 5.57 12.07
CA ASN A 73 0.48 6.31 13.10
C ASN A 73 0.63 7.81 12.89
N LEU A 74 -0.47 8.54 12.79
CA LEU A 74 -0.44 10.00 12.58
C LEU A 74 -0.10 10.79 13.84
N ALA A 75 -0.27 10.21 15.03
CA ALA A 75 -0.01 10.90 16.30
C ALA A 75 1.49 10.95 16.63
N ASN A 76 2.24 9.89 16.32
CA ASN A 76 3.64 9.73 16.73
C ASN A 76 4.60 9.37 15.59
N GLY A 77 4.10 9.17 14.37
CA GLY A 77 4.90 8.78 13.21
C GLY A 77 5.40 7.32 13.24
N ALA A 78 4.96 6.50 14.19
CA ALA A 78 5.35 5.10 14.25
C ALA A 78 4.94 4.38 12.95
N PHE A 79 5.87 3.58 12.45
CA PHE A 79 5.69 2.74 11.26
C PHE A 79 5.76 1.28 11.65
N TRP A 80 4.84 0.48 11.13
CA TRP A 80 4.82 -0.95 11.32
C TRP A 80 4.41 -1.67 10.05
N GLN A 81 4.99 -2.83 9.80
CA GLN A 81 4.60 -3.71 8.70
C GLN A 81 4.13 -5.06 9.26
N THR A 82 2.95 -5.48 8.83
CA THR A 82 2.37 -6.77 9.20
C THR A 82 1.34 -7.20 8.13
N TYR A 83 0.68 -8.33 8.33
CA TYR A 83 -0.37 -8.80 7.43
C TYR A 83 -1.77 -8.47 7.96
N ALA A 84 -2.72 -8.32 7.04
CA ALA A 84 -4.12 -8.03 7.36
C ALA A 84 -4.90 -9.31 7.67
N THR A 85 -5.79 -9.25 8.66
CA THR A 85 -6.79 -10.29 8.95
C THR A 85 -8.18 -9.69 8.93
N PRO A 86 -9.23 -10.43 8.50
CA PRO A 86 -10.57 -9.91 8.45
C PRO A 86 -11.15 -9.73 9.86
N GLY A 87 -11.72 -8.57 10.10
CA GLY A 87 -12.56 -8.25 11.25
C GLY A 87 -14.04 -8.44 10.93
N ARG A 88 -14.91 -8.11 11.88
CA ARG A 88 -16.35 -8.26 11.72
C ARG A 88 -16.89 -7.27 10.69
N LEU A 89 -17.62 -7.78 9.71
CA LEU A 89 -18.18 -7.00 8.59
C LEU A 89 -19.01 -5.80 9.11
N GLY A 90 -18.63 -4.61 8.66
CA GLY A 90 -19.35 -3.37 8.92
C GLY A 90 -19.34 -2.94 10.41
N LYS A 91 -18.44 -3.43 11.24
CA LYS A 91 -18.31 -3.00 12.65
C LYS A 91 -17.26 -1.91 12.86
N GLY A 92 -16.44 -1.64 11.84
CA GLY A 92 -15.37 -0.65 11.92
C GLY A 92 -14.16 -1.16 12.71
N ASP A 93 -13.98 -2.47 12.79
CA ASP A 93 -12.86 -3.07 13.53
C ASP A 93 -11.52 -2.68 12.89
N ILE A 94 -10.64 -2.10 13.72
CA ILE A 94 -9.23 -1.85 13.43
C ILE A 94 -8.46 -2.18 14.70
N CYS A 95 -7.85 -3.38 14.75
CA CYS A 95 -7.12 -3.85 15.91
C CYS A 95 -5.65 -4.13 15.56
N LEU A 96 -4.72 -3.58 16.34
CA LEU A 96 -3.29 -3.85 16.22
C LEU A 96 -2.92 -4.99 17.18
N ASN A 97 -2.53 -6.12 16.60
CA ASN A 97 -2.32 -7.36 17.32
C ASN A 97 -0.83 -7.65 17.52
N GLY A 98 -0.46 -8.04 18.75
CA GLY A 98 0.93 -8.37 19.09
C GLY A 98 1.83 -7.14 19.27
N PRO A 99 3.09 -7.17 18.84
CA PRO A 99 4.09 -6.13 19.09
C PRO A 99 3.67 -4.71 18.72
N PRO A 100 2.93 -4.44 17.62
CA PRO A 100 2.49 -3.09 17.29
C PRO A 100 1.61 -2.44 18.36
N ALA A 101 0.94 -3.21 19.22
CA ALA A 101 0.21 -2.69 20.38
C ALA A 101 1.06 -1.83 21.34
N ARG A 102 2.40 -1.86 21.22
CA ARG A 102 3.32 -0.96 21.96
C ARG A 102 3.44 0.44 21.34
N HIS A 103 3.12 0.60 20.08
CA HIS A 103 3.31 1.82 19.29
C HIS A 103 2.01 2.47 18.84
N PHE A 104 0.91 1.75 18.95
CA PHE A 104 -0.42 2.18 18.56
C PHE A 104 -1.38 2.04 19.73
N GLN A 105 -2.26 3.01 19.89
CA GLN A 105 -3.24 3.03 20.98
C GLN A 105 -4.65 3.19 20.42
N ARG A 106 -5.64 2.72 21.15
CA ARG A 106 -7.04 2.97 20.81
C ARG A 106 -7.29 4.47 20.67
N GLY A 107 -7.93 4.85 19.57
CA GLY A 107 -8.21 6.24 19.20
C GLY A 107 -7.18 6.87 18.26
N ASP A 108 -6.00 6.27 18.08
CA ASP A 108 -5.02 6.75 17.11
C ASP A 108 -5.59 6.73 15.70
N LYS A 109 -5.27 7.78 14.93
CA LYS A 109 -5.52 7.80 13.49
C LYS A 109 -4.33 7.19 12.75
N ILE A 110 -4.62 6.22 11.90
CA ILE A 110 -3.59 5.50 11.13
C ILE A 110 -3.87 5.54 9.64
N ILE A 111 -2.82 5.37 8.87
CA ILE A 111 -2.89 5.09 7.44
C ILE A 111 -2.46 3.64 7.24
N ILE A 112 -3.26 2.86 6.53
CA ILE A 112 -2.94 1.49 6.12
C ILE A 112 -2.71 1.52 4.61
N LEU A 113 -1.56 1.02 4.16
CA LEU A 113 -1.13 1.06 2.77
C LEU A 113 -0.71 -0.33 2.32
N ALA A 114 -1.36 -0.85 1.28
CA ALA A 114 -0.96 -2.06 0.60
C ALA A 114 -0.16 -1.73 -0.65
N GLU A 115 0.87 -2.51 -0.90
CA GLU A 115 1.78 -2.34 -2.02
C GLU A 115 1.77 -3.56 -2.92
N ALA A 116 2.14 -3.36 -4.17
CA ALA A 116 2.41 -4.42 -5.13
C ALA A 116 3.76 -4.18 -5.80
N TRP A 117 4.41 -5.26 -6.19
CA TRP A 117 5.60 -5.23 -7.03
C TRP A 117 5.15 -5.46 -8.47
N LEU A 118 5.38 -4.47 -9.32
CA LEU A 118 4.90 -4.45 -10.70
C LEU A 118 6.05 -4.26 -11.67
N GLU A 119 5.98 -4.91 -12.82
CA GLU A 119 6.85 -4.54 -13.93
C GLU A 119 6.54 -3.13 -14.42
N PRO A 120 7.52 -2.38 -14.93
CA PRO A 120 7.31 -1.03 -15.46
C PRO A 120 6.17 -0.93 -16.48
N SER A 121 6.01 -1.96 -17.30
CA SER A 121 4.93 -2.08 -18.30
C SER A 121 3.52 -2.12 -17.69
N GLN A 122 3.41 -2.61 -16.45
CA GLN A 122 2.13 -2.74 -15.74
C GLN A 122 1.73 -1.43 -15.04
N MET A 123 2.68 -0.51 -14.79
CA MET A 123 2.41 0.75 -14.08
C MET A 123 1.32 1.59 -14.74
N LYS A 124 1.25 1.62 -16.06
CA LYS A 124 0.23 2.34 -16.83
C LYS A 124 -1.20 1.82 -16.61
N ASN A 125 -1.33 0.58 -16.14
CA ASN A 125 -2.63 -0.05 -15.85
C ASN A 125 -2.93 -0.07 -14.35
N LEU A 126 -2.03 0.47 -13.52
CA LEU A 126 -2.24 0.56 -12.08
C LEU A 126 -3.38 1.52 -11.78
N ASN A 127 -4.33 1.07 -11.01
CA ASN A 127 -5.49 1.83 -10.56
C ASN A 127 -5.58 1.78 -9.02
N PRO A 128 -4.78 2.58 -8.30
CA PRO A 128 -4.78 2.57 -6.85
C PRO A 128 -6.14 2.95 -6.27
N VAL A 129 -6.56 2.21 -5.25
CA VAL A 129 -7.82 2.46 -4.55
C VAL A 129 -7.53 3.13 -3.20
N ILE A 130 -8.15 4.28 -2.95
CA ILE A 130 -8.04 4.98 -1.66
C ILE A 130 -9.42 5.03 -1.01
N VAL A 131 -9.55 4.37 0.14
CA VAL A 131 -10.75 4.36 0.96
C VAL A 131 -10.60 5.40 2.07
N PHE A 132 -11.47 6.40 2.10
CA PHE A 132 -11.59 7.36 3.17
C PHE A 132 -12.68 6.89 4.13
N VAL A 133 -12.41 7.00 5.43
CA VAL A 133 -13.34 6.58 6.48
C VAL A 133 -13.68 7.73 7.41
N ASP A 134 -14.83 7.63 8.07
CA ASP A 134 -15.21 8.51 9.17
C ASP A 134 -14.59 8.07 10.50
N ASP A 135 -14.93 8.77 11.60
CA ASP A 135 -14.38 8.47 12.93
C ASP A 135 -14.83 7.10 13.51
N LYS A 136 -15.83 6.48 12.89
CA LYS A 136 -16.33 5.14 13.22
C LYS A 136 -15.86 4.07 12.24
N ASN A 137 -14.87 4.40 11.41
CA ASN A 137 -14.34 3.54 10.35
C ASN A 137 -15.40 3.12 9.31
N LYS A 138 -16.45 3.92 9.11
CA LYS A 138 -17.38 3.71 8.01
C LYS A 138 -16.82 4.34 6.75
N ILE A 139 -17.04 3.69 5.61
CA ILE A 139 -16.62 4.20 4.31
C ILE A 139 -17.34 5.52 4.04
N ALA A 140 -16.58 6.60 3.94
CA ALA A 140 -17.08 7.92 3.57
C ALA A 140 -16.94 8.17 2.06
N GLU A 141 -15.83 7.72 1.47
CA GLU A 141 -15.54 7.90 0.06
C GLU A 141 -14.55 6.81 -0.42
N VAL A 142 -14.69 6.38 -1.66
CA VAL A 142 -13.71 5.51 -2.35
C VAL A 142 -13.25 6.23 -3.61
N LYS A 143 -11.95 6.45 -3.74
CA LYS A 143 -11.31 7.05 -4.93
C LYS A 143 -10.50 6.01 -5.68
N HIS A 144 -10.66 6.00 -6.99
CA HIS A 144 -9.82 5.25 -7.91
C HIS A 144 -8.92 6.25 -8.65
N HIS A 145 -7.62 5.96 -8.68
CA HIS A 145 -6.64 6.80 -9.36
C HIS A 145 -6.07 6.05 -10.55
N ASN A 146 -6.07 6.67 -11.71
CA ASN A 146 -5.38 6.15 -12.88
C ASN A 146 -3.93 6.65 -12.85
N ALA A 147 -2.98 5.74 -13.01
CA ALA A 147 -1.55 6.07 -13.04
C ALA A 147 -1.05 6.42 -14.45
N GLY A 148 -1.92 6.33 -15.47
CA GLY A 148 -1.63 6.64 -16.87
C GLY A 148 -2.51 7.73 -17.44
#